data_94d396d6f3d9a79c39e56862621a9ae7
#
_entry.id   94d396d6f3d9a79c39e56862621a9ae7
#
_cell.length_a   1.000
_cell.length_b   1.000
_cell.length_c   1.000
_cell.angle_alpha   90.00
_cell.angle_beta   90.00
_cell.angle_gamma   90.00
#
_symmetry.space_group_name_H-M   'P 1'
#
loop_
_entity.id
_entity.type
_entity.pdbx_description
1 polymer ?
#
loop_
_entity_poly.entity_id
_entity_poly.type
_entity_poly.pdbx_seq_one_letter_code
_entity_poly.pdbx_strand_id
1 'polypeptide(L)'
;MFRLLAITALLCGLLSLPRSSYAQEPSKDGASVLDSDQDGLSDVLEQALLVQFSPAFFVGKHDCSNIPAEFAANVVKPTVVREDGTIYGQVFLSKSSKKDAPVAELHFYHLWRLDCGEHGHPLDAEHVAVLVKGSSGDLANARWEALYWYAAAHENTVCDVSQITRASTLGAVDHGAKVWISPGKHASYLNETLCRRGCGADRCMAMVPLAAGKIINLGEPGKPMNGSAFIASTEWPLAGKMLLTNFPPEPIARLNGMPETDIAWFNAGRHPAQGIIAISASTGGAIATSGGDTTAAISVAGGSTGNALQKSYRMTKHALGTSIRHVGQALHGTQKPGQKKDE
;
A
#
# COMPACT_ATOMS: atom_id res chain seq x y z
N MET A 1 -45.94 -69.93 -34.40
CA MET A 1 -47.26 -69.26 -34.45
C MET A 1 -47.02 -67.80 -34.76
N PHE A 2 -47.24 -67.52 -35.89
CA PHE A 2 -47.85 -66.47 -36.71
C PHE A 2 -48.46 -65.28 -35.93
N ARG A 3 -48.08 -64.05 -36.34
CA ARG A 3 -48.84 -62.87 -36.84
C ARG A 3 -47.95 -61.65 -36.80
N LEU A 4 -47.47 -61.14 -37.90
CA LEU A 4 -48.05 -60.36 -39.02
C LEU A 4 -48.53 -58.95 -38.61
N LEU A 5 -47.81 -57.97 -39.15
CA LEU A 5 -48.23 -56.70 -39.82
C LEU A 5 -48.89 -55.57 -39.00
N ALA A 6 -48.32 -54.38 -39.04
CA ALA A 6 -48.86 -53.34 -39.95
C ALA A 6 -47.89 -52.12 -40.01
N ILE A 7 -47.49 -51.80 -41.26
CA ILE A 7 -46.80 -50.58 -41.68
C ILE A 7 -47.90 -49.51 -41.84
N THR A 8 -47.69 -48.36 -41.20
CA THR A 8 -48.47 -47.16 -41.55
C THR A 8 -47.47 -45.99 -41.77
N ALA A 9 -47.24 -45.72 -43.03
CA ALA A 9 -46.52 -44.54 -43.48
C ALA A 9 -47.44 -43.31 -43.33
N LEU A 10 -47.00 -42.34 -42.58
CA LEU A 10 -47.66 -41.02 -42.55
C LEU A 10 -46.72 -39.99 -43.12
N LEU A 11 -46.99 -39.57 -44.36
CA LEU A 11 -46.41 -38.38 -45.00
C LEU A 11 -46.84 -37.16 -44.17
N CYS A 12 -45.93 -36.45 -43.55
CA CYS A 12 -46.19 -35.10 -43.07
C CYS A 12 -45.32 -34.11 -43.89
N GLY A 13 -46.04 -33.27 -44.60
CA GLY A 13 -45.47 -32.30 -45.52
C GLY A 13 -44.59 -31.28 -44.88
N LEU A 14 -43.49 -30.97 -45.54
CA LEU A 14 -42.57 -29.87 -45.29
C LEU A 14 -43.25 -28.55 -45.61
N LEU A 15 -43.80 -27.87 -44.59
CA LEU A 15 -44.13 -26.44 -44.67
C LEU A 15 -42.86 -25.66 -44.30
N SER A 16 -42.14 -25.23 -45.33
CA SER A 16 -41.02 -24.28 -45.20
C SER A 16 -41.59 -22.90 -44.87
N LEU A 17 -41.59 -22.53 -43.60
CA LEU A 17 -41.78 -21.15 -43.19
C LEU A 17 -40.49 -20.34 -43.40
N PRO A 18 -40.57 -19.15 -44.02
CA PRO A 18 -39.39 -18.29 -44.10
C PRO A 18 -39.00 -17.83 -42.71
N ARG A 19 -37.81 -18.24 -42.22
CA ARG A 19 -37.17 -17.63 -41.09
C ARG A 19 -36.76 -16.22 -41.49
N SER A 20 -37.60 -15.23 -41.11
CA SER A 20 -37.16 -13.83 -41.03
C SER A 20 -36.09 -13.75 -39.98
N SER A 21 -34.83 -13.79 -40.40
CA SER A 21 -33.69 -13.39 -39.59
C SER A 21 -33.75 -11.88 -39.44
N TYR A 22 -34.49 -11.43 -38.42
CA TYR A 22 -34.27 -10.10 -37.87
C TYR A 22 -32.84 -10.16 -37.26
N ALA A 23 -31.85 -9.73 -37.99
CA ALA A 23 -30.60 -9.29 -37.44
C ALA A 23 -30.96 -8.11 -36.52
N GLN A 24 -31.01 -8.37 -35.24
CA GLN A 24 -31.09 -7.33 -34.23
C GLN A 24 -29.79 -6.56 -34.36
N GLU A 25 -29.85 -5.36 -34.96
CA GLU A 25 -28.74 -4.42 -34.86
C GLU A 25 -28.39 -4.26 -33.39
N PRO A 26 -27.10 -4.33 -33.01
CA PRO A 26 -26.68 -4.03 -31.67
C PRO A 26 -27.17 -2.60 -31.38
N SER A 27 -28.03 -2.48 -30.39
CA SER A 27 -28.50 -1.18 -29.89
C SER A 27 -27.26 -0.35 -29.56
N LYS A 28 -27.13 0.81 -30.19
CA LYS A 28 -26.12 1.83 -29.91
C LYS A 28 -26.37 2.58 -28.57
N ASP A 29 -27.26 2.08 -27.76
CA ASP A 29 -27.36 2.50 -26.38
C ASP A 29 -26.19 1.84 -25.62
N GLY A 30 -25.04 2.54 -25.61
CA GLY A 30 -23.98 2.23 -24.70
C GLY A 30 -24.57 2.20 -23.30
N ALA A 31 -24.75 0.99 -22.74
CA ALA A 31 -25.07 0.87 -21.33
C ALA A 31 -24.04 1.75 -20.62
N SER A 32 -24.52 2.80 -19.92
CA SER A 32 -23.64 3.63 -19.14
C SER A 32 -22.93 2.71 -18.18
N VAL A 33 -21.63 2.59 -18.35
CA VAL A 33 -20.82 1.75 -17.49
C VAL A 33 -21.00 2.33 -16.08
N LEU A 34 -21.40 1.50 -15.13
CA LEU A 34 -21.67 1.93 -13.77
C LEU A 34 -20.38 2.50 -13.16
N ASP A 35 -20.45 3.71 -12.65
CA ASP A 35 -19.42 4.46 -11.94
C ASP A 35 -20.14 5.06 -10.72
N SER A 36 -20.16 4.30 -9.63
CA SER A 36 -21.00 4.58 -8.46
C SER A 36 -20.47 5.75 -7.64
N ASP A 37 -19.17 5.91 -7.56
CA ASP A 37 -18.49 6.98 -6.80
C ASP A 37 -18.13 8.19 -7.66
N GLN A 38 -18.33 8.09 -9.00
CA GLN A 38 -18.20 9.17 -9.98
C GLN A 38 -16.80 9.79 -10.04
N ASP A 39 -15.78 8.95 -9.96
CA ASP A 39 -14.37 9.34 -10.07
C ASP A 39 -13.85 9.26 -11.53
N GLY A 40 -14.64 8.69 -12.44
CA GLY A 40 -14.32 8.51 -13.86
C GLY A 40 -13.75 7.13 -14.19
N LEU A 41 -13.65 6.24 -13.21
CA LEU A 41 -13.40 4.81 -13.40
C LEU A 41 -14.72 4.04 -13.28
N SER A 42 -14.83 2.89 -13.91
CA SER A 42 -16.02 2.07 -13.73
C SER A 42 -15.84 1.10 -12.58
N ASP A 43 -16.90 0.83 -11.82
CA ASP A 43 -16.91 -0.14 -10.71
C ASP A 43 -16.29 -1.49 -11.12
N VAL A 44 -16.55 -1.92 -12.37
CA VAL A 44 -16.01 -3.18 -12.91
C VAL A 44 -14.51 -3.11 -13.12
N LEU A 45 -14.01 -1.99 -13.65
CA LEU A 45 -12.57 -1.78 -13.85
C LEU A 45 -11.86 -1.69 -12.51
N GLU A 46 -12.37 -0.92 -11.57
CA GLU A 46 -11.79 -0.80 -10.24
C GLU A 46 -11.68 -2.15 -9.53
N GLN A 47 -12.79 -2.92 -9.54
CA GLN A 47 -12.78 -4.25 -8.95
C GLN A 47 -11.77 -5.19 -9.65
N ALA A 48 -11.64 -5.10 -10.98
CA ALA A 48 -10.65 -5.87 -11.73
C ALA A 48 -9.21 -5.48 -11.36
N LEU A 49 -8.93 -4.18 -11.21
CA LEU A 49 -7.63 -3.67 -10.77
C LEU A 49 -7.30 -4.11 -9.34
N LEU A 50 -8.26 -4.01 -8.43
CA LEU A 50 -8.09 -4.47 -7.05
C LEU A 50 -7.79 -5.98 -6.99
N VAL A 51 -8.43 -6.79 -7.82
CA VAL A 51 -8.14 -8.23 -7.90
C VAL A 51 -6.78 -8.49 -8.52
N GLN A 52 -6.44 -7.83 -9.64
CA GLN A 52 -5.17 -8.01 -10.34
C GLN A 52 -3.98 -7.68 -9.44
N PHE A 53 -4.03 -6.58 -8.72
CA PHE A 53 -2.94 -6.09 -7.88
C PHE A 53 -3.11 -6.42 -6.38
N SER A 54 -4.00 -7.36 -6.04
CA SER A 54 -4.17 -7.78 -4.65
C SER A 54 -2.87 -8.29 -4.04
N PRO A 55 -2.39 -7.71 -2.93
CA PRO A 55 -1.18 -8.18 -2.28
C PRO A 55 -1.29 -9.62 -1.78
N ALA A 56 -0.20 -10.37 -1.88
CA ALA A 56 -0.06 -11.67 -1.24
C ALA A 56 0.48 -11.46 0.18
N PHE A 57 -0.42 -11.45 1.16
CA PHE A 57 -0.08 -11.21 2.55
C PHE A 57 0.51 -12.45 3.23
N PHE A 58 1.51 -12.23 4.08
CA PHE A 58 2.09 -13.19 5.00
C PHE A 58 1.90 -12.69 6.42
N VAL A 59 1.33 -13.51 7.30
CA VAL A 59 1.00 -13.16 8.68
C VAL A 59 1.72 -14.07 9.67
N GLY A 60 1.89 -13.62 10.90
CA GLY A 60 2.45 -14.44 11.97
C GLY A 60 1.54 -15.61 12.31
N LYS A 61 2.04 -16.85 12.24
CA LYS A 61 1.26 -18.06 12.54
C LYS A 61 0.61 -18.04 13.92
N HIS A 62 1.24 -17.38 14.88
CA HIS A 62 0.83 -17.36 16.28
C HIS A 62 0.42 -15.95 16.73
N ASP A 63 0.02 -15.10 15.79
CA ASP A 63 -0.49 -13.79 16.12
C ASP A 63 -1.83 -13.88 16.84
N CYS A 64 -2.15 -12.89 17.65
CA CYS A 64 -3.41 -12.81 18.40
C CYS A 64 -4.61 -12.49 17.50
N SER A 65 -4.38 -11.81 16.38
CA SER A 65 -5.33 -11.53 15.33
C SER A 65 -4.61 -11.75 14.00
N ASN A 66 -4.67 -12.96 13.47
CA ASN A 66 -3.90 -13.38 12.29
C ASN A 66 -4.71 -13.48 11.00
N ILE A 67 -5.96 -13.04 11.05
CA ILE A 67 -6.87 -13.00 9.91
C ILE A 67 -7.56 -11.64 9.91
N PRO A 68 -7.46 -10.84 8.82
CA PRO A 68 -8.22 -9.61 8.69
C PRO A 68 -9.73 -9.84 8.79
N ALA A 69 -10.44 -8.85 9.31
CA ALA A 69 -11.85 -8.97 9.63
C ALA A 69 -12.73 -8.20 8.65
N GLU A 70 -13.91 -8.76 8.37
CA GLU A 70 -15.02 -8.04 7.78
C GLU A 70 -15.76 -7.25 8.85
N PHE A 71 -16.09 -6.01 8.53
CA PHE A 71 -16.85 -5.10 9.39
C PHE A 71 -18.22 -4.80 8.80
N ALA A 72 -19.18 -4.48 9.67
CA ALA A 72 -20.52 -4.12 9.25
C ALA A 72 -20.51 -2.80 8.45
N ALA A 73 -21.03 -2.83 7.21
CA ALA A 73 -20.89 -1.74 6.25
C ALA A 73 -21.70 -0.48 6.58
N ASN A 74 -22.83 -0.63 7.26
CA ASN A 74 -23.81 0.46 7.43
C ASN A 74 -23.89 0.99 8.86
N VAL A 75 -22.80 0.84 9.64
CA VAL A 75 -22.75 1.31 11.02
C VAL A 75 -21.61 2.32 11.19
N VAL A 76 -21.87 3.36 11.97
CA VAL A 76 -20.89 4.43 12.25
C VAL A 76 -19.75 3.90 13.13
N LYS A 77 -20.10 3.06 14.11
CA LYS A 77 -19.11 2.46 15.01
C LYS A 77 -18.58 1.15 14.43
N PRO A 78 -17.26 1.00 14.27
CA PRO A 78 -16.66 -0.23 13.77
C PRO A 78 -17.14 -1.47 14.53
N THR A 79 -17.73 -2.42 13.82
CA THR A 79 -18.26 -3.65 14.41
C THR A 79 -17.84 -4.84 13.56
N VAL A 80 -17.04 -5.74 14.12
CA VAL A 80 -16.60 -6.96 13.45
C VAL A 80 -17.78 -7.88 13.17
N VAL A 81 -17.90 -8.32 11.90
CA VAL A 81 -18.88 -9.34 11.47
C VAL A 81 -18.23 -10.72 11.53
N ARG A 82 -17.01 -10.85 11.00
CA ARG A 82 -16.24 -12.10 10.96
C ARG A 82 -14.78 -11.83 10.64
N GLU A 83 -13.92 -12.76 11.05
CA GLU A 83 -12.49 -12.78 10.69
C GLU A 83 -12.34 -13.80 9.54
N ASP A 84 -12.41 -13.34 8.29
CA ASP A 84 -12.46 -14.17 7.08
C ASP A 84 -11.43 -13.79 6.00
N GLY A 85 -10.48 -12.91 6.34
CA GLY A 85 -9.48 -12.44 5.39
C GLY A 85 -9.97 -11.33 4.46
N THR A 86 -11.09 -10.68 4.76
CA THR A 86 -11.60 -9.56 3.97
C THR A 86 -10.59 -8.43 3.91
N ILE A 87 -10.31 -7.97 2.69
CA ILE A 87 -9.51 -6.79 2.39
C ILE A 87 -10.44 -5.70 1.84
N TYR A 88 -10.20 -4.47 2.23
CA TYR A 88 -10.92 -3.32 1.69
C TYR A 88 -10.06 -2.62 0.66
N GLY A 89 -10.65 -2.28 -0.48
CA GLY A 89 -9.98 -1.62 -1.58
C GLY A 89 -10.50 -0.20 -1.81
N GLN A 90 -9.67 0.62 -2.41
CA GLN A 90 -10.03 1.91 -2.95
C GLN A 90 -9.21 2.14 -4.22
N VAL A 91 -9.81 2.70 -5.25
CA VAL A 91 -9.14 3.01 -6.53
C VAL A 91 -9.50 4.43 -6.91
N PHE A 92 -8.53 5.24 -7.29
CA PHE A 92 -8.79 6.57 -7.82
C PHE A 92 -7.69 7.01 -8.79
N LEU A 93 -8.04 7.91 -9.70
CA LEU A 93 -7.06 8.48 -10.62
C LEU A 93 -6.09 9.39 -9.88
N SER A 94 -4.81 9.17 -10.06
CA SER A 94 -3.77 10.04 -9.51
C SER A 94 -3.85 11.44 -10.12
N LYS A 95 -3.51 12.47 -9.36
CA LYS A 95 -3.38 13.85 -9.86
C LYS A 95 -2.38 14.00 -11.02
N SER A 96 -1.46 13.06 -11.18
CA SER A 96 -0.51 13.00 -12.28
C SER A 96 -1.06 12.31 -13.53
N SER A 97 -2.28 11.75 -13.47
CA SER A 97 -2.92 11.04 -14.57
C SER A 97 -3.12 11.96 -15.79
N LYS A 98 -2.88 11.40 -16.98
CA LYS A 98 -3.12 12.08 -18.26
C LYS A 98 -4.08 11.24 -19.08
N LYS A 99 -4.83 11.89 -19.97
CA LYS A 99 -5.85 11.23 -20.78
C LYS A 99 -5.31 10.06 -21.62
N ASP A 100 -4.11 10.16 -22.15
CA ASP A 100 -3.44 9.17 -22.98
C ASP A 100 -2.53 8.22 -22.22
N ALA A 101 -2.24 8.54 -20.96
CA ALA A 101 -1.40 7.77 -20.05
C ALA A 101 -1.98 7.82 -18.62
N PRO A 102 -3.09 7.10 -18.38
CA PRO A 102 -3.77 7.13 -17.09
C PRO A 102 -2.88 6.52 -16.01
N VAL A 103 -2.95 7.13 -14.84
CA VAL A 103 -2.26 6.66 -13.63
C VAL A 103 -3.28 6.61 -12.51
N ALA A 104 -3.36 5.47 -11.82
CA ALA A 104 -4.28 5.29 -10.70
C ALA A 104 -3.52 4.84 -9.44
N GLU A 105 -4.05 5.19 -8.28
CA GLU A 105 -3.63 4.65 -7.00
C GLU A 105 -4.66 3.61 -6.55
N LEU A 106 -4.16 2.45 -6.16
CA LEU A 106 -4.95 1.40 -5.54
C LEU A 106 -4.50 1.25 -4.10
N HIS A 107 -5.42 1.31 -3.19
CA HIS A 107 -5.17 1.14 -1.77
C HIS A 107 -5.81 -0.15 -1.29
N PHE A 108 -5.10 -0.89 -0.45
CA PHE A 108 -5.54 -2.13 0.18
C PHE A 108 -5.45 -1.98 1.68
N TYR A 109 -6.60 -1.89 2.34
CA TYR A 109 -6.71 -1.76 3.78
C TYR A 109 -7.03 -3.13 4.37
N HIS A 110 -6.25 -3.54 5.36
CA HIS A 110 -6.51 -4.73 6.15
C HIS A 110 -6.84 -4.32 7.58
N LEU A 111 -8.00 -4.74 8.02
CA LEU A 111 -8.58 -4.37 9.31
C LEU A 111 -8.55 -5.56 10.25
N TRP A 112 -8.13 -5.33 11.47
CA TRP A 112 -7.95 -6.37 12.47
C TRP A 112 -8.84 -6.10 13.68
N ARG A 113 -9.35 -7.17 14.28
CA ARG A 113 -10.17 -7.07 15.47
C ARG A 113 -9.41 -6.51 16.66
N LEU A 114 -8.11 -6.75 16.74
CA LEU A 114 -7.28 -6.45 17.90
C LEU A 114 -5.84 -6.14 17.47
N ASP A 115 -5.29 -5.02 17.92
CA ASP A 115 -3.87 -4.81 18.09
C ASP A 115 -3.46 -5.33 19.48
N CYS A 116 -2.54 -6.28 19.54
CA CYS A 116 -2.05 -6.88 20.79
C CYS A 116 -0.54 -6.65 21.01
N GLY A 117 0.06 -5.76 20.24
CA GLY A 117 1.42 -5.30 20.48
C GLY A 117 1.55 -4.45 21.75
N GLU A 118 2.70 -3.84 21.93
CA GLU A 118 2.91 -2.90 23.03
C GLU A 118 1.91 -1.74 22.92
N HIS A 119 1.19 -1.44 24.00
CA HIS A 119 0.05 -0.51 24.03
C HIS A 119 -1.11 -0.92 23.10
N GLY A 120 -1.40 -2.21 23.01
CA GLY A 120 -2.45 -2.77 22.16
C GLY A 120 -3.85 -2.20 22.47
N HIS A 121 -4.71 -2.20 21.45
CA HIS A 121 -6.06 -1.66 21.52
C HIS A 121 -7.03 -2.46 20.61
N PRO A 122 -8.35 -2.40 20.90
CA PRO A 122 -9.33 -2.94 19.98
C PRO A 122 -9.25 -2.22 18.63
N LEU A 123 -9.42 -2.97 17.56
CA LEU A 123 -9.38 -2.54 16.16
C LEU A 123 -8.02 -1.98 15.75
N ASP A 124 -7.52 -2.52 14.66
CA ASP A 124 -6.34 -2.00 14.01
C ASP A 124 -6.59 -1.87 12.51
N ALA A 125 -5.98 -0.89 11.87
CA ALA A 125 -6.14 -0.64 10.45
C ALA A 125 -4.81 -0.25 9.84
N GLU A 126 -4.32 -1.12 8.97
CA GLU A 126 -3.09 -0.90 8.25
C GLU A 126 -3.31 -0.96 6.74
N HIS A 127 -2.39 -0.46 5.97
CA HIS A 127 -2.57 -0.42 4.53
C HIS A 127 -1.31 -0.58 3.71
N VAL A 128 -1.54 -0.98 2.45
CA VAL A 128 -0.59 -1.05 1.37
C VAL A 128 -1.19 -0.34 0.18
N ALA A 129 -0.39 0.32 -0.62
CA ALA A 129 -0.85 0.95 -1.84
C ALA A 129 0.05 0.62 -3.04
N VAL A 130 -0.51 0.72 -4.23
CA VAL A 130 0.22 0.59 -5.50
C VAL A 130 -0.17 1.71 -6.45
N LEU A 131 0.84 2.29 -7.09
CA LEU A 131 0.65 3.22 -8.21
C LEU A 131 0.75 2.44 -9.50
N VAL A 132 -0.33 2.44 -10.28
CA VAL A 132 -0.40 1.73 -11.56
C VAL A 132 -0.56 2.69 -12.72
N LYS A 133 -0.07 2.27 -13.90
CA LYS A 133 -0.16 3.04 -15.14
C LYS A 133 -0.84 2.19 -16.22
N GLY A 134 -1.83 2.78 -16.87
CA GLY A 134 -2.45 2.19 -18.05
C GLY A 134 -1.64 2.45 -19.33
N SER A 135 -1.66 1.50 -20.23
CA SER A 135 -0.95 1.55 -21.52
C SER A 135 -1.59 2.47 -22.55
N SER A 136 -2.84 2.88 -22.34
CA SER A 136 -3.62 3.74 -23.25
C SER A 136 -4.68 4.52 -22.49
N GLY A 137 -5.27 5.53 -23.15
CA GLY A 137 -6.41 6.30 -22.62
C GLY A 137 -7.75 5.58 -22.69
N ASP A 138 -7.83 4.44 -23.35
CA ASP A 138 -8.99 3.54 -23.30
C ASP A 138 -8.87 2.69 -22.02
N LEU A 139 -9.46 3.18 -20.93
CA LEU A 139 -9.32 2.61 -19.59
C LEU A 139 -9.78 1.14 -19.53
N ALA A 140 -10.85 0.80 -20.28
CA ALA A 140 -11.42 -0.55 -20.26
C ALA A 140 -10.53 -1.60 -20.94
N ASN A 141 -9.74 -1.18 -21.94
CA ASN A 141 -8.85 -2.05 -22.70
C ASN A 141 -7.37 -1.80 -22.41
N ALA A 142 -7.05 -0.90 -21.51
CA ALA A 142 -5.68 -0.64 -21.11
C ALA A 142 -5.08 -1.86 -20.39
N ARG A 143 -3.83 -2.19 -20.73
CA ARG A 143 -3.01 -3.04 -19.87
C ARG A 143 -2.47 -2.18 -18.74
N TRP A 144 -2.65 -2.63 -17.53
CA TRP A 144 -2.20 -1.92 -16.35
C TRP A 144 -0.93 -2.56 -15.78
N GLU A 145 0.02 -1.71 -15.40
CA GLU A 145 1.30 -2.13 -14.82
C GLU A 145 1.60 -1.28 -13.57
N ALA A 146 2.04 -1.95 -12.52
CA ALA A 146 2.48 -1.28 -11.30
C ALA A 146 3.82 -0.58 -11.54
N LEU A 147 3.91 0.66 -11.06
CA LEU A 147 5.13 1.48 -11.06
C LEU A 147 5.83 1.38 -9.71
N TYR A 148 5.10 1.62 -8.63
CA TYR A 148 5.61 1.68 -7.26
C TYR A 148 4.65 1.01 -6.31
N TRP A 149 5.21 0.40 -5.25
CA TRP A 149 4.48 -0.12 -4.11
C TRP A 149 4.84 0.67 -2.85
N TYR A 150 3.84 0.90 -2.01
CA TYR A 150 3.96 1.50 -0.69
C TYR A 150 3.44 0.52 0.37
N ALA A 151 4.09 0.49 1.54
CA ALA A 151 3.59 -0.23 2.71
C ALA A 151 3.73 0.63 3.96
N ALA A 152 2.64 0.78 4.69
CA ALA A 152 2.61 1.46 5.97
C ALA A 152 3.22 0.55 7.05
N ALA A 153 4.27 1.03 7.69
CA ALA A 153 4.91 0.32 8.79
C ALA A 153 5.16 1.30 9.94
N HIS A 154 4.29 1.25 10.94
CA HIS A 154 4.27 2.18 12.09
C HIS A 154 4.20 3.65 11.67
N GLU A 155 3.40 3.93 10.65
CA GLU A 155 3.27 5.24 10.03
C GLU A 155 3.02 6.35 11.07
N ASN A 156 3.77 7.46 10.93
CA ASN A 156 3.72 8.62 11.81
C ASN A 156 4.12 8.38 13.28
N THR A 157 4.67 7.21 13.61
CA THR A 157 5.18 6.91 14.97
C THR A 157 6.70 7.11 15.07
N VAL A 158 7.26 6.90 16.26
CA VAL A 158 8.73 6.88 16.47
C VAL A 158 9.42 5.71 15.75
N CYS A 159 8.66 4.67 15.43
CA CYS A 159 9.08 3.47 14.72
C CYS A 159 8.77 3.51 13.22
N ASP A 160 8.37 4.65 12.68
CA ASP A 160 7.97 4.78 11.27
C ASP A 160 9.08 4.29 10.33
N VAL A 161 8.83 3.15 9.72
CA VAL A 161 9.64 2.52 8.67
C VAL A 161 8.80 2.24 7.43
N SER A 162 7.78 3.08 7.18
CA SER A 162 6.96 3.01 5.97
C SER A 162 7.85 3.10 4.72
N GLN A 163 7.53 2.27 3.72
CA GLN A 163 8.42 1.94 2.62
C GLN A 163 7.78 2.26 1.28
N ILE A 164 8.59 2.71 0.34
CA ILE A 164 8.25 2.79 -1.07
C ILE A 164 9.34 2.12 -1.90
N THR A 165 8.96 1.35 -2.91
CA THR A 165 9.89 0.73 -3.84
C THR A 165 9.30 0.59 -5.24
N ARG A 166 10.14 0.32 -6.24
CA ARG A 166 9.69 0.04 -7.60
C ARG A 166 9.03 -1.34 -7.67
N ALA A 167 7.99 -1.45 -8.46
CA ALA A 167 7.31 -2.73 -8.69
C ALA A 167 8.26 -3.79 -9.30
N SER A 168 9.18 -3.38 -10.16
CA SER A 168 10.23 -4.24 -10.74
C SER A 168 11.15 -4.84 -9.67
N THR A 169 11.50 -4.09 -8.63
CA THR A 169 12.31 -4.57 -7.50
C THR A 169 11.64 -5.74 -6.77
N LEU A 170 10.31 -5.72 -6.69
CA LEU A 170 9.52 -6.77 -6.04
C LEU A 170 9.13 -7.92 -6.99
N GLY A 171 9.39 -7.76 -8.30
CA GLY A 171 8.87 -8.66 -9.33
C GLY A 171 7.34 -8.63 -9.41
N ALA A 172 6.71 -7.50 -9.07
CA ALA A 172 5.27 -7.34 -8.95
C ALA A 172 4.75 -6.20 -9.86
N VAL A 173 5.09 -6.29 -11.15
CA VAL A 173 4.73 -5.29 -12.16
C VAL A 173 3.30 -5.49 -12.68
N ASP A 174 2.87 -6.73 -12.84
CA ASP A 174 1.58 -7.12 -13.44
C ASP A 174 0.65 -7.85 -12.46
N HIS A 175 1.05 -7.95 -11.21
CA HIS A 175 0.29 -8.62 -10.14
C HIS A 175 0.63 -8.04 -8.76
N GLY A 176 -0.03 -8.54 -7.71
CA GLY A 176 0.16 -8.09 -6.33
C GLY A 176 1.53 -8.43 -5.75
N ALA A 177 2.09 -7.51 -4.98
CA ALA A 177 3.34 -7.72 -4.26
C ALA A 177 3.18 -8.66 -3.07
N LYS A 178 4.27 -9.31 -2.65
CA LYS A 178 4.34 -9.98 -1.35
C LYS A 178 4.48 -8.95 -0.25
N VAL A 179 3.66 -9.07 0.79
CA VAL A 179 3.64 -8.16 1.94
C VAL A 179 3.69 -8.98 3.21
N TRP A 180 4.60 -8.64 4.11
CA TRP A 180 4.75 -9.25 5.41
C TRP A 180 4.12 -8.37 6.48
N ILE A 181 3.23 -8.95 7.27
CA ILE A 181 2.49 -8.28 8.33
C ILE A 181 3.12 -8.64 9.67
N SER A 182 3.61 -7.64 10.41
CA SER A 182 4.23 -7.90 11.71
C SER A 182 3.19 -8.35 12.74
N PRO A 183 3.52 -9.34 13.58
CA PRO A 183 2.62 -9.80 14.63
C PRO A 183 2.30 -8.69 15.63
N GLY A 184 1.06 -8.66 16.08
CA GLY A 184 0.57 -7.79 17.14
C GLY A 184 0.25 -6.37 16.74
N LYS A 185 1.06 -5.73 15.90
CA LYS A 185 0.91 -4.36 15.40
C LYS A 185 0.49 -4.28 13.95
N HIS A 186 0.44 -5.38 13.25
CA HIS A 186 0.03 -5.55 11.85
C HIS A 186 0.68 -4.60 10.84
N ALA A 187 1.82 -3.99 11.21
CA ALA A 187 2.58 -3.12 10.31
C ALA A 187 2.99 -3.86 9.03
N SER A 188 2.86 -3.20 7.89
CA SER A 188 3.08 -3.78 6.56
C SER A 188 4.51 -3.57 6.07
N TYR A 189 5.13 -4.63 5.54
CA TYR A 189 6.50 -4.58 5.03
C TYR A 189 6.57 -5.17 3.62
N LEU A 190 7.26 -4.47 2.70
CA LEU A 190 7.57 -4.96 1.35
C LEU A 190 8.79 -5.89 1.31
N ASN A 191 9.44 -6.11 2.45
CA ASN A 191 10.64 -6.93 2.55
C ASN A 191 10.64 -7.73 3.86
N GLU A 192 10.77 -9.05 3.76
CA GLU A 192 10.76 -9.95 4.91
C GLU A 192 11.88 -9.63 5.92
N THR A 193 13.08 -9.29 5.42
CA THR A 193 14.21 -8.97 6.28
C THR A 193 13.95 -7.73 7.13
N LEU A 194 13.28 -6.72 6.56
CA LEU A 194 12.86 -5.53 7.31
C LEU A 194 11.83 -5.89 8.38
N CYS A 195 10.82 -6.69 8.03
CA CYS A 195 9.83 -7.18 8.98
C CYS A 195 10.46 -8.00 10.10
N ARG A 196 11.45 -8.85 9.81
CA ARG A 196 12.21 -9.60 10.83
C ARG A 196 13.02 -8.71 11.77
N ARG A 197 13.42 -7.53 11.34
CA ARG A 197 14.03 -6.51 12.21
C ARG A 197 13.00 -5.84 13.09
N GLY A 198 11.81 -5.55 12.54
CA GLY A 198 10.67 -4.95 13.21
C GLY A 198 10.98 -3.67 13.95
N CYS A 199 10.06 -3.27 14.83
CA CYS A 199 10.31 -2.26 15.85
C CYS A 199 9.89 -2.83 17.22
N GLY A 200 10.80 -2.89 18.17
CA GLY A 200 10.49 -3.45 19.49
C GLY A 200 10.23 -4.97 19.43
N ALA A 201 9.04 -5.39 19.86
CA ALA A 201 8.63 -6.79 19.96
C ALA A 201 7.92 -7.31 18.70
N ASP A 202 7.49 -6.46 17.78
CA ASP A 202 6.68 -6.80 16.60
C ASP A 202 7.50 -7.30 15.40
N ARG A 203 8.27 -8.33 15.61
CA ARG A 203 9.15 -8.91 14.58
C ARG A 203 8.48 -10.06 13.86
N CYS A 204 8.59 -10.08 12.53
CA CYS A 204 8.14 -11.21 11.75
C CYS A 204 8.87 -12.50 12.14
N MET A 205 8.09 -13.48 12.60
CA MET A 205 8.54 -14.83 12.92
C MET A 205 7.46 -15.83 12.52
N ALA A 206 7.86 -17.02 12.03
CA ALA A 206 6.96 -18.10 11.65
C ALA A 206 5.80 -17.61 10.74
N MET A 207 6.16 -16.89 9.67
CA MET A 207 5.20 -16.33 8.73
C MET A 207 4.53 -17.42 7.89
N VAL A 208 3.22 -17.29 7.71
CA VAL A 208 2.41 -18.16 6.84
C VAL A 208 1.63 -17.30 5.85
N PRO A 209 1.37 -17.80 4.63
CA PRO A 209 0.53 -17.07 3.70
C PRO A 209 -0.89 -16.93 4.26
N LEU A 210 -1.46 -15.74 4.14
CA LEU A 210 -2.85 -15.49 4.43
C LEU A 210 -3.71 -16.06 3.29
N ALA A 211 -4.73 -16.83 3.64
CA ALA A 211 -5.74 -17.24 2.66
C ALA A 211 -6.47 -15.98 2.17
N ALA A 212 -6.53 -15.82 0.84
CA ALA A 212 -7.22 -14.69 0.24
C ALA A 212 -8.71 -14.73 0.60
N GLY A 213 -9.20 -13.65 1.21
CA GLY A 213 -10.60 -13.36 1.40
C GLY A 213 -11.17 -12.59 0.21
N LYS A 214 -12.35 -12.02 0.40
CA LYS A 214 -12.94 -11.11 -0.59
C LYS A 214 -12.28 -9.74 -0.52
N ILE A 215 -12.33 -9.00 -1.63
CA ILE A 215 -11.96 -7.60 -1.69
C ILE A 215 -13.23 -6.78 -1.86
N ILE A 216 -13.46 -5.84 -0.97
CA ILE A 216 -14.61 -4.93 -0.99
C ILE A 216 -14.11 -3.56 -1.41
N ASN A 217 -14.55 -3.09 -2.58
CA ASN A 217 -14.28 -1.72 -3.01
C ASN A 217 -15.11 -0.74 -2.19
N LEU A 218 -14.45 0.25 -1.58
CA LEU A 218 -15.05 1.24 -0.70
C LEU A 218 -15.50 2.51 -1.44
N GLY A 219 -14.96 2.76 -2.64
CA GLY A 219 -15.10 4.06 -3.31
C GLY A 219 -14.38 5.19 -2.54
N GLU A 220 -14.65 6.43 -2.92
CA GLU A 220 -14.05 7.61 -2.32
C GLU A 220 -14.81 8.10 -1.07
N PRO A 221 -14.15 8.81 -0.14
CA PRO A 221 -14.78 9.31 1.09
C PRO A 221 -16.02 10.19 0.87
N GLY A 222 -16.11 10.92 -0.24
CA GLY A 222 -17.25 11.76 -0.58
C GLY A 222 -18.40 11.00 -1.24
N LYS A 223 -18.13 9.83 -1.81
CA LYS A 223 -19.06 8.98 -2.55
C LYS A 223 -18.75 7.50 -2.29
N PRO A 224 -19.05 7.00 -1.10
CA PRO A 224 -18.70 5.64 -0.75
C PRO A 224 -19.52 4.61 -1.52
N MET A 225 -18.85 3.52 -1.90
CA MET A 225 -19.47 2.33 -2.48
C MET A 225 -19.84 1.30 -1.41
N ASN A 226 -20.61 0.28 -1.80
CA ASN A 226 -20.94 -0.89 -0.97
C ASN A 226 -21.48 -0.58 0.43
N GLY A 227 -22.23 0.51 0.56
CA GLY A 227 -22.83 0.92 1.80
C GLY A 227 -21.84 1.32 2.89
N SER A 228 -20.67 1.77 2.51
CA SER A 228 -19.55 2.02 3.42
C SER A 228 -19.71 3.33 4.21
N ALA A 229 -20.77 3.43 5.02
CA ALA A 229 -21.01 4.57 5.92
C ALA A 229 -19.84 4.81 6.89
N PHE A 230 -19.09 3.78 7.22
CA PHE A 230 -17.97 3.85 8.16
C PHE A 230 -16.78 4.69 7.65
N ILE A 231 -16.58 4.84 6.35
CA ILE A 231 -15.47 5.67 5.85
C ILE A 231 -15.69 7.17 6.10
N ALA A 232 -16.91 7.58 6.36
CA ALA A 232 -17.25 8.95 6.74
C ALA A 232 -17.16 9.18 8.26
N SER A 233 -16.94 8.15 9.06
CA SER A 233 -16.94 8.22 10.52
C SER A 233 -15.53 8.50 11.06
N THR A 234 -15.43 9.44 12.00
CA THR A 234 -14.20 9.72 12.73
C THR A 234 -13.81 8.62 13.74
N GLU A 235 -14.72 7.70 14.04
CA GLU A 235 -14.45 6.54 14.90
C GLU A 235 -13.73 5.41 14.13
N TRP A 236 -13.63 5.53 12.83
CA TRP A 236 -12.95 4.55 12.00
C TRP A 236 -11.46 4.85 11.85
N PRO A 237 -10.58 3.87 12.09
CA PRO A 237 -9.14 4.06 11.89
C PRO A 237 -8.78 4.35 10.43
N LEU A 238 -9.62 3.96 9.47
CA LEU A 238 -9.41 4.22 8.04
C LEU A 238 -9.64 5.66 7.62
N ALA A 239 -10.55 6.40 8.23
CA ALA A 239 -11.00 7.70 7.75
C ALA A 239 -9.84 8.67 7.46
N GLY A 240 -8.83 8.69 8.33
CA GLY A 240 -7.62 9.51 8.13
C GLY A 240 -6.66 8.99 7.06
N LYS A 241 -6.60 7.67 6.86
CA LYS A 241 -5.69 7.02 5.89
C LYS A 241 -6.22 7.14 4.46
N MET A 242 -7.53 7.11 4.24
CA MET A 242 -8.18 7.19 2.93
C MET A 242 -8.06 8.56 2.24
N LEU A 243 -7.72 9.61 2.96
CA LEU A 243 -7.58 10.97 2.42
C LEU A 243 -6.21 11.26 1.82
N LEU A 244 -5.25 10.34 1.96
CA LEU A 244 -3.85 10.58 1.67
C LEU A 244 -3.40 9.81 0.43
N THR A 245 -2.72 10.49 -0.50
CA THR A 245 -1.91 9.82 -1.53
C THR A 245 -0.64 9.24 -0.89
N ASN A 246 -0.28 8.01 -1.28
CA ASN A 246 0.97 7.37 -0.84
C ASN A 246 2.11 7.53 -1.85
N PHE A 247 1.90 8.30 -2.91
CA PHE A 247 2.89 8.49 -3.98
C PHE A 247 3.19 9.97 -4.26
N PRO A 248 3.54 10.78 -3.24
CA PRO A 248 3.97 12.15 -3.47
C PRO A 248 5.30 12.19 -4.22
N PRO A 249 5.60 13.29 -4.95
CA PRO A 249 6.79 13.37 -5.81
C PRO A 249 8.13 13.19 -5.08
N GLU A 250 8.24 13.60 -3.82
CA GLU A 250 9.52 13.59 -3.09
C GLU A 250 10.06 12.19 -2.83
N PRO A 251 9.33 11.23 -2.22
CA PRO A 251 9.84 9.86 -2.04
C PRO A 251 10.14 9.17 -3.37
N ILE A 252 9.34 9.40 -4.41
CA ILE A 252 9.58 8.85 -5.76
C ILE A 252 10.88 9.42 -6.34
N ALA A 253 11.11 10.73 -6.26
CA ALA A 253 12.33 11.35 -6.74
C ALA A 253 13.57 10.82 -6.00
N ARG A 254 13.48 10.64 -4.68
CA ARG A 254 14.53 10.03 -3.87
C ARG A 254 14.80 8.60 -4.30
N LEU A 255 13.76 7.79 -4.46
CA LEU A 255 13.87 6.40 -4.93
C LEU A 255 14.55 6.33 -6.31
N ASN A 256 14.21 7.25 -7.22
CA ASN A 256 14.81 7.31 -8.56
C ASN A 256 16.31 7.68 -8.54
N GLY A 257 16.80 8.29 -7.48
CA GLY A 257 18.21 8.55 -7.23
C GLY A 257 18.96 7.38 -6.57
N MET A 258 18.29 6.26 -6.28
CA MET A 258 18.84 5.09 -5.60
C MET A 258 18.99 3.91 -6.56
N PRO A 259 19.86 2.91 -6.26
CA PRO A 259 19.93 1.66 -7.00
C PRO A 259 18.54 1.00 -7.17
N GLU A 260 18.36 0.27 -8.27
CA GLU A 260 17.06 -0.36 -8.59
C GLU A 260 16.57 -1.35 -7.54
N THR A 261 17.48 -1.97 -6.81
CA THR A 261 17.18 -2.96 -5.76
C THR A 261 16.80 -2.34 -4.42
N ASP A 262 16.86 -1.02 -4.30
CA ASP A 262 16.68 -0.38 -3.00
C ASP A 262 15.22 -0.06 -2.69
N ILE A 263 14.95 0.02 -1.40
CA ILE A 263 13.71 0.51 -0.81
C ILE A 263 13.98 1.89 -0.24
N ALA A 264 13.15 2.88 -0.58
CA ALA A 264 13.18 4.19 0.05
C ALA A 264 12.26 4.19 1.28
N TRP A 265 12.72 4.82 2.35
CA TRP A 265 11.89 5.13 3.49
C TRP A 265 10.95 6.28 3.14
N PHE A 266 9.67 6.12 3.37
CA PHE A 266 8.69 7.14 3.03
C PHE A 266 8.96 8.43 3.81
N ASN A 267 9.19 8.32 5.11
CA ASN A 267 9.53 9.45 5.98
C ASN A 267 11.06 9.63 6.11
N ALA A 268 11.65 10.42 5.22
CA ALA A 268 13.09 10.70 5.23
C ALA A 268 13.57 11.40 6.51
N GLY A 269 12.72 12.15 7.19
CA GLY A 269 13.06 12.82 8.44
C GLY A 269 13.40 11.84 9.57
N ARG A 270 12.86 10.63 9.51
CA ARG A 270 13.20 9.52 10.43
C ARG A 270 14.44 8.74 9.98
N HIS A 271 14.85 8.92 8.73
CA HIS A 271 15.98 8.19 8.12
C HIS A 271 16.93 9.15 7.40
N PRO A 272 17.65 10.01 8.13
CA PRO A 272 18.41 11.14 7.56
C PRO A 272 19.48 10.72 6.56
N ALA A 273 20.02 9.50 6.66
CA ALA A 273 21.00 9.00 5.70
C ALA A 273 20.43 8.93 4.26
N GLN A 274 19.15 8.59 4.09
CA GLN A 274 18.51 8.62 2.77
C GLN A 274 18.14 10.04 2.30
N GLY A 275 17.83 10.92 3.23
CA GLY A 275 17.59 12.34 2.91
C GLY A 275 18.81 13.01 2.24
N ILE A 276 20.01 12.63 2.65
CA ILE A 276 21.25 13.14 2.07
C ILE A 276 21.45 12.64 0.63
N ILE A 277 21.10 11.38 0.33
CA ILE A 277 21.23 10.81 -1.02
C ILE A 277 20.36 11.57 -2.03
N ALA A 278 19.14 11.96 -1.65
CA ALA A 278 18.24 12.72 -2.51
C ALA A 278 18.78 14.12 -2.87
N ILE A 279 19.40 14.79 -1.91
CA ILE A 279 20.02 16.11 -2.13
C ILE A 279 21.22 15.98 -3.09
N SER A 280 22.07 14.96 -2.92
CA SER A 280 23.20 14.74 -3.80
C SER A 280 22.81 14.33 -5.21
N ALA A 281 21.75 13.52 -5.37
CA ALA A 281 21.22 13.11 -6.68
C ALA A 281 20.58 14.29 -7.43
N SER A 282 19.80 15.14 -6.75
CA SER A 282 19.19 16.34 -7.36
C SER A 282 20.26 17.35 -7.78
N THR A 283 21.29 17.54 -6.98
CA THR A 283 22.42 18.43 -7.29
C THR A 283 23.27 17.87 -8.43
N GLY A 284 23.54 16.56 -8.46
CA GLY A 284 24.25 15.88 -9.55
C GLY A 284 23.50 15.97 -10.89
N GLY A 285 22.17 15.81 -10.89
CA GLY A 285 21.32 15.99 -12.07
C GLY A 285 21.35 17.43 -12.63
N ALA A 286 21.32 18.42 -11.75
CA ALA A 286 21.41 19.82 -12.14
C ALA A 286 22.79 20.21 -12.70
N ILE A 287 23.86 19.57 -12.22
CA ILE A 287 25.23 19.79 -12.69
C ILE A 287 25.49 19.10 -14.03
N ALA A 288 24.94 17.89 -14.26
CA ALA A 288 25.08 17.17 -15.53
C ALA A 288 24.43 17.92 -16.72
N THR A 289 23.42 18.77 -16.46
CA THR A 289 22.77 19.61 -17.48
C THR A 289 23.48 20.92 -17.76
N SER A 290 24.45 21.32 -16.93
CA SER A 290 25.14 22.63 -17.06
C SER A 290 26.52 22.62 -17.71
N GLY A 291 26.95 21.48 -18.31
CA GLY A 291 28.11 21.43 -19.21
C GLY A 291 29.46 21.05 -18.58
N GLY A 292 30.23 20.35 -19.38
CA GLY A 292 31.42 19.51 -19.14
C GLY A 292 32.65 20.03 -18.44
N ASP A 293 32.70 21.25 -17.86
CA ASP A 293 33.90 21.80 -17.24
C ASP A 293 33.96 21.70 -15.69
N THR A 294 32.97 21.06 -15.08
CA THR A 294 32.80 21.06 -13.62
C THR A 294 33.29 19.78 -12.93
N THR A 295 33.79 18.79 -13.66
CA THR A 295 34.25 17.50 -13.08
C THR A 295 35.41 17.65 -12.09
N ALA A 296 36.32 18.62 -12.27
CA ALA A 296 37.41 18.87 -11.34
C ALA A 296 36.93 19.56 -10.05
N ALA A 297 35.94 20.43 -10.12
CA ALA A 297 35.37 21.10 -8.95
C ALA A 297 34.51 20.16 -8.08
N ILE A 298 33.85 19.14 -8.68
CA ILE A 298 33.04 18.15 -7.98
C ILE A 298 33.91 17.20 -7.15
N SER A 299 35.08 16.80 -7.64
CA SER A 299 35.97 15.93 -6.87
C SER A 299 36.50 16.60 -5.60
N VAL A 300 36.74 17.91 -5.65
CA VAL A 300 37.17 18.70 -4.50
C VAL A 300 36.00 18.97 -3.54
N ALA A 301 34.82 19.27 -4.06
CA ALA A 301 33.61 19.48 -3.27
C ALA A 301 33.09 18.19 -2.61
N GLY A 302 33.20 17.04 -3.30
CA GLY A 302 32.84 15.73 -2.75
C GLY A 302 33.70 15.32 -1.57
N GLY A 303 35.02 15.58 -1.64
CA GLY A 303 35.93 15.32 -0.53
C GLY A 303 35.69 16.24 0.68
N SER A 304 35.42 17.51 0.47
CA SER A 304 35.14 18.47 1.55
C SER A 304 33.79 18.23 2.20
N THR A 305 32.76 17.83 1.41
CA THR A 305 31.42 17.50 1.91
C THR A 305 31.44 16.18 2.69
N GLY A 306 32.20 15.17 2.24
CA GLY A 306 32.39 13.91 2.98
C GLY A 306 33.03 14.14 4.35
N ASN A 307 34.05 15.00 4.42
CA ASN A 307 34.69 15.36 5.68
C ASN A 307 33.81 16.19 6.59
N ALA A 308 33.00 17.12 6.05
CA ALA A 308 32.03 17.91 6.81
C ALA A 308 30.90 17.04 7.37
N LEU A 309 30.39 16.07 6.60
CA LEU A 309 29.38 15.10 7.04
C LEU A 309 29.91 14.17 8.13
N GLN A 310 31.15 13.68 7.98
CA GLN A 310 31.79 12.84 9.01
C GLN A 310 32.02 13.61 10.30
N LYS A 311 32.39 14.88 10.20
CA LYS A 311 32.54 15.79 11.35
C LYS A 311 31.18 16.07 11.99
N SER A 312 30.14 16.35 11.21
CA SER A 312 28.77 16.57 11.68
C SER A 312 28.21 15.33 12.37
N TYR A 313 28.42 14.14 11.81
CA TYR A 313 28.02 12.89 12.44
C TYR A 313 28.70 12.66 13.79
N ARG A 314 30.03 12.91 13.87
CA ARG A 314 30.77 12.81 15.14
C ARG A 314 30.26 13.80 16.17
N MET A 315 29.98 15.04 15.77
CA MET A 315 29.41 16.07 16.66
C MET A 315 28.03 15.73 17.15
N THR A 316 27.13 15.23 16.29
CA THR A 316 25.78 14.78 16.65
C THR A 316 25.84 13.58 17.61
N LYS A 317 26.72 12.60 17.34
CA LYS A 317 26.93 11.45 18.24
C LYS A 317 27.46 11.88 19.61
N HIS A 318 28.35 12.87 19.65
CA HIS A 318 28.88 13.41 20.89
C HIS A 318 27.82 14.19 21.67
N ALA A 319 27.01 15.02 20.99
CA ALA A 319 25.91 15.78 21.59
C ALA A 319 24.82 14.86 22.17
N LEU A 320 24.43 13.81 21.42
CA LEU A 320 23.51 12.78 21.89
C LEU A 320 24.06 12.05 23.13
N GLY A 321 25.34 11.62 23.10
CA GLY A 321 25.98 10.96 24.23
C GLY A 321 26.05 11.84 25.47
N THR A 322 26.25 13.15 25.30
CA THR A 322 26.28 14.14 26.38
C THR A 322 24.86 14.35 26.95
N SER A 323 23.85 14.48 26.08
CA SER A 323 22.44 14.65 26.49
C SER A 323 21.93 13.42 27.25
N ILE A 324 22.25 12.22 26.80
CA ILE A 324 21.86 10.97 27.51
C ILE A 324 22.54 10.92 28.88
N ARG A 325 23.80 11.36 29.00
CA ARG A 325 24.51 11.38 30.28
C ARG A 325 23.91 12.40 31.24
N HIS A 326 23.51 13.58 30.76
CA HIS A 326 22.85 14.59 31.60
C HIS A 326 21.45 14.15 32.05
N VAL A 327 20.68 13.50 31.15
CA VAL A 327 19.38 12.91 31.52
C VAL A 327 19.57 11.78 32.53
N GLY A 328 20.57 10.92 32.38
CA GLY A 328 20.91 9.89 33.34
C GLY A 328 21.30 10.46 34.72
N GLN A 329 22.09 11.54 34.76
CA GLN A 329 22.45 12.23 35.99
C GLN A 329 21.24 12.94 36.66
N ALA A 330 20.30 13.47 35.88
CA ALA A 330 19.08 14.09 36.37
C ALA A 330 18.09 13.05 36.94
N LEU A 331 18.02 11.87 36.33
CA LEU A 331 17.15 10.77 36.78
C LEU A 331 17.72 10.02 38.00
N HIS A 332 19.04 9.99 38.17
CA HIS A 332 19.70 9.41 39.33
C HIS A 332 20.07 10.50 40.37
N GLY A 333 19.18 11.52 40.49
CA GLY A 333 19.37 12.67 41.31
C GLY A 333 19.98 12.36 42.69
N THR A 334 21.13 12.96 42.90
CA THR A 334 21.71 13.40 44.19
C THR A 334 21.19 12.68 45.44
N GLN A 335 21.68 11.50 45.72
CA GLN A 335 21.86 11.13 47.12
C GLN A 335 23.05 11.93 47.65
N LYS A 336 22.78 12.94 48.47
CA LYS A 336 23.78 13.57 49.32
C LYS A 336 24.33 12.53 50.29
N PRO A 337 25.67 12.39 50.45
CA PRO A 337 26.25 11.55 51.49
C PRO A 337 25.86 12.11 52.85
N GLY A 338 25.52 11.21 53.78
CA GLY A 338 24.90 11.43 55.05
C GLY A 338 25.53 12.47 55.93
N GLN A 339 24.68 13.25 56.56
CA GLN A 339 24.96 13.84 57.88
C GLN A 339 24.91 12.72 58.95
N LYS A 340 26.04 12.43 59.54
CA LYS A 340 26.10 11.80 60.84
C LYS A 340 25.31 12.67 61.84
N LYS A 341 24.33 12.11 62.49
CA LYS A 341 23.81 12.61 63.78
C LYS A 341 24.70 11.97 64.83
N ASP A 342 25.49 12.84 65.54
CA ASP A 342 25.97 12.57 66.88
C ASP A 342 24.79 12.81 67.80
N GLU A 343 24.39 11.79 68.49
CA GLU A 343 24.00 11.56 69.89
C GLU A 343 23.16 10.30 70.01
#